data_c910771ebdddb5bd74f25911a543a1c3
#
_entry.id   c910771ebdddb5bd74f25911a543a1c3
#
_cell.length_a   1.000
_cell.length_b   1.000
_cell.length_c   1.000
_cell.angle_alpha   90.00
_cell.angle_beta   90.00
_cell.angle_gamma   90.00
#
_symmetry.space_group_name_H-M   'P 1'
#
loop_
_entity.id
_entity.type
_entity.pdbx_description
1 polymer ?
#
loop_
_entity_poly.entity_id
_entity_poly.type
_entity_poly.pdbx_seq_one_letter_code
_entity_poly.pdbx_strand_id
1 'polypeptide(L)'
;MYFIVKICGIMNTGDALMIIKKFNKEEDYDRVIKFLRENYKENKNMVSWLPQRFDDLIYRIDVLYHDERGREKNLDYTYLFEDDSKNIVGLVIPDGDSFNTCIKKGYEDIFSSMLDLGEKELRPLFDKNEDGTINFLVISHDSIKNQQEELLRRGYTKDEAGDYDNVQHPLETNYTIELPEGYKQVFGENLDEIMKCTACHYGFHPNDDNGDLTVMPKEGFLSYQGRKNSQFYKDSFESLILKDDGDICSYCFCYVDKETSTAFIEPVSTREKYRHKGFAKQMLHGVMNRLKEMGIENAYINSFDWRVNVYRNAGFETEDTISCWHKKI
;
A
#
# COMPACT_ATOMS: atom_id res chain seq x y z
N MET A 1 -23.82 -1.40 11.83
CA MET A 1 -24.20 -0.78 13.12
C MET A 1 -23.69 0.66 13.09
N TYR A 2 -24.58 1.64 13.23
CA TYR A 2 -24.18 3.04 13.18
C TYR A 2 -23.88 3.54 14.60
N PHE A 3 -22.71 4.14 14.78
CA PHE A 3 -22.38 4.86 16.01
C PHE A 3 -22.41 6.36 15.69
N ILE A 4 -23.18 7.12 16.43
CA ILE A 4 -23.23 8.56 16.31
C ILE A 4 -22.33 9.11 17.43
N VAL A 5 -21.21 9.73 17.08
CA VAL A 5 -20.30 10.39 18.01
C VAL A 5 -20.42 11.90 17.80
N LYS A 6 -20.76 12.61 18.86
CA LYS A 6 -20.78 14.07 18.85
C LYS A 6 -19.36 14.55 19.18
N ILE A 7 -18.65 15.11 18.19
CA ILE A 7 -17.34 15.69 18.39
C ILE A 7 -17.50 17.16 18.78
N CYS A 8 -17.19 17.50 20.04
CA CYS A 8 -17.01 18.89 20.47
C CYS A 8 -15.60 19.34 20.14
N GLY A 9 -15.34 19.76 18.93
CA GLY A 9 -14.10 20.41 18.50
C GLY A 9 -14.35 21.90 18.23
N ILE A 10 -13.35 22.73 18.42
CA ILE A 10 -13.43 24.19 18.23
C ILE A 10 -13.54 24.48 16.72
N MET A 11 -14.70 24.24 16.14
CA MET A 11 -15.11 24.93 14.92
C MET A 11 -16.21 25.93 15.31
N ASN A 12 -16.09 27.17 14.86
CA ASN A 12 -17.00 28.28 15.14
C ASN A 12 -18.43 28.11 14.57
N THR A 13 -18.92 26.88 14.41
CA THR A 13 -20.25 26.59 13.88
C THR A 13 -20.84 25.32 14.49
N GLY A 14 -21.20 25.33 15.77
CA GLY A 14 -22.07 24.30 16.35
C GLY A 14 -21.51 22.86 16.36
N ASP A 15 -22.05 22.03 17.24
CA ASP A 15 -21.70 20.61 17.34
C ASP A 15 -21.90 19.86 16.00
N ALA A 16 -20.84 19.63 15.24
CA ALA A 16 -20.90 18.80 14.05
C ALA A 16 -21.18 17.33 14.42
N LEU A 17 -22.20 16.74 13.83
CA LEU A 17 -22.52 15.33 14.01
C LEU A 17 -21.59 14.50 13.10
N MET A 18 -20.82 13.57 13.69
CA MET A 18 -20.00 12.63 12.96
C MET A 18 -20.65 11.24 12.97
N ILE A 19 -20.83 10.64 11.81
CA ILE A 19 -21.37 9.30 11.65
C ILE A 19 -20.22 8.34 11.40
N ILE A 20 -20.12 7.29 12.22
CA ILE A 20 -19.12 6.24 12.07
C ILE A 20 -19.83 4.96 11.64
N LYS A 21 -19.41 4.36 10.53
CA LYS A 21 -19.96 3.10 10.05
C LYS A 21 -18.87 2.15 9.58
N LYS A 22 -19.11 0.85 9.67
CA LYS A 22 -18.27 -0.16 9.03
C LYS A 22 -18.35 -0.04 7.51
N PHE A 23 -17.23 -0.25 6.85
CA PHE A 23 -17.14 -0.36 5.41
C PHE A 23 -17.98 -1.53 4.89
N ASN A 24 -18.78 -1.29 3.86
CA ASN A 24 -19.46 -2.30 3.08
C ASN A 24 -18.98 -2.22 1.63
N LYS A 25 -18.37 -3.30 1.13
CA LYS A 25 -17.76 -3.29 -0.20
C LYS A 25 -18.75 -2.93 -1.31
N GLU A 26 -19.98 -3.43 -1.25
CA GLU A 26 -20.99 -3.23 -2.28
C GLU A 26 -21.52 -1.78 -2.32
N GLU A 27 -21.60 -1.15 -1.14
CA GLU A 27 -22.16 0.20 -1.00
C GLU A 27 -21.10 1.30 -1.04
N ASP A 28 -19.89 1.02 -0.52
CA ASP A 28 -18.92 2.05 -0.17
C ASP A 28 -17.66 2.04 -1.03
N TYR A 29 -17.40 0.97 -1.80
CA TYR A 29 -16.14 0.87 -2.56
C TYR A 29 -15.89 2.08 -3.45
N ASP A 30 -16.85 2.43 -4.32
CA ASP A 30 -16.69 3.56 -5.23
C ASP A 30 -16.59 4.90 -4.49
N ARG A 31 -17.29 5.04 -3.36
CA ARG A 31 -17.23 6.23 -2.51
C ARG A 31 -15.85 6.41 -1.87
N VAL A 32 -15.26 5.31 -1.40
CA VAL A 32 -13.89 5.31 -0.82
C VAL A 32 -12.86 5.61 -1.89
N ILE A 33 -12.93 4.97 -3.05
CA ILE A 33 -12.03 5.26 -4.17
C ILE A 33 -12.12 6.74 -4.58
N LYS A 34 -13.33 7.28 -4.69
CA LYS A 34 -13.53 8.71 -4.97
C LYS A 34 -12.90 9.61 -3.90
N PHE A 35 -13.14 9.32 -2.62
CA PHE A 35 -12.58 10.06 -1.49
C PHE A 35 -11.04 10.06 -1.52
N LEU A 36 -10.42 8.90 -1.75
CA LEU A 36 -8.96 8.79 -1.81
C LEU A 36 -8.38 9.55 -3.02
N ARG A 37 -9.06 9.52 -4.18
CA ARG A 37 -8.67 10.32 -5.35
C ARG A 37 -8.75 11.83 -5.09
N GLU A 38 -9.83 12.28 -4.44
CA GLU A 38 -10.00 13.70 -4.08
C GLU A 38 -8.93 14.14 -3.08
N ASN A 39 -8.66 13.34 -2.06
CA ASN A 39 -7.61 13.58 -1.07
C ASN A 39 -6.22 13.67 -1.72
N TYR A 40 -5.90 12.74 -2.64
CA TYR A 40 -4.64 12.80 -3.38
C TYR A 40 -4.56 14.07 -4.26
N LYS A 41 -5.62 14.42 -4.99
CA LYS A 41 -5.64 15.63 -5.83
C LYS A 41 -5.43 16.92 -5.04
N GLU A 42 -5.90 16.96 -3.79
CA GLU A 42 -5.71 18.10 -2.89
C GLU A 42 -4.29 18.17 -2.33
N ASN A 43 -3.74 17.03 -1.90
CA ASN A 43 -2.47 16.99 -1.18
C ASN A 43 -1.26 16.71 -2.07
N LYS A 44 -1.46 16.02 -3.21
CA LYS A 44 -0.41 15.63 -4.17
C LYS A 44 0.75 14.82 -3.58
N ASN A 45 0.47 14.02 -2.55
CA ASN A 45 1.44 13.16 -1.88
C ASN A 45 0.80 11.85 -1.41
N MET A 46 1.61 10.89 -0.93
CA MET A 46 1.18 9.61 -0.38
C MET A 46 0.77 9.65 1.10
N VAL A 47 0.74 10.80 1.74
CA VAL A 47 0.24 10.95 3.13
C VAL A 47 -1.21 10.45 3.24
N SER A 48 -1.98 10.62 2.16
CA SER A 48 -3.24 9.90 1.99
C SER A 48 -2.99 8.56 1.32
N TRP A 49 -3.67 7.52 1.76
CA TRP A 49 -3.65 6.25 1.03
C TRP A 49 -4.02 6.48 -0.44
N LEU A 50 -3.22 5.92 -1.35
CA LEU A 50 -3.56 5.92 -2.76
C LEU A 50 -4.75 4.98 -3.01
N PRO A 51 -5.66 5.31 -3.95
CA PRO A 51 -6.78 4.45 -4.31
C PRO A 51 -6.35 3.02 -4.65
N GLN A 52 -5.22 2.89 -5.35
CA GLN A 52 -4.66 1.60 -5.75
C GLN A 52 -4.24 0.73 -4.56
N ARG A 53 -3.76 1.34 -3.47
CA ARG A 53 -3.38 0.59 -2.27
C ARG A 53 -4.59 0.05 -1.53
N PHE A 54 -5.66 0.84 -1.46
CA PHE A 54 -6.91 0.37 -0.88
C PHE A 54 -7.53 -0.78 -1.69
N ASP A 55 -7.45 -0.68 -3.01
CA ASP A 55 -7.92 -1.72 -3.92
C ASP A 55 -7.10 -3.02 -3.77
N ASP A 56 -5.76 -2.91 -3.64
CA ASP A 56 -4.88 -4.04 -3.37
C ASP A 56 -5.20 -4.73 -2.02
N LEU A 57 -5.53 -3.95 -0.99
CA LEU A 57 -6.00 -4.48 0.29
C LEU A 57 -7.24 -5.36 0.09
N ILE A 58 -8.21 -4.90 -0.70
CA ILE A 58 -9.47 -5.60 -0.93
C ILE A 58 -9.28 -6.90 -1.72
N TYR A 59 -8.51 -6.86 -2.79
CA TYR A 59 -8.50 -7.95 -3.75
C TYR A 59 -7.34 -8.93 -3.56
N ARG A 60 -6.25 -8.51 -2.95
CA ARG A 60 -5.07 -9.36 -2.74
C ARG A 60 -4.76 -9.62 -1.27
N ILE A 61 -4.56 -8.56 -0.48
CA ILE A 61 -4.06 -8.70 0.89
C ILE A 61 -5.06 -9.47 1.75
N ASP A 62 -6.33 -9.08 1.76
CA ASP A 62 -7.35 -9.74 2.57
C ASP A 62 -7.58 -11.21 2.16
N VAL A 63 -7.50 -11.51 0.85
CA VAL A 63 -7.59 -12.89 0.35
C VAL A 63 -6.44 -13.74 0.89
N LEU A 64 -5.21 -13.25 0.80
CA LEU A 64 -4.03 -13.96 1.28
C LEU A 64 -4.06 -14.16 2.79
N TYR A 65 -4.36 -13.13 3.57
CA TYR A 65 -4.38 -13.21 5.03
C TYR A 65 -5.50 -14.09 5.56
N HIS A 66 -6.67 -14.02 4.96
CA HIS A 66 -7.83 -14.80 5.39
C HIS A 66 -7.73 -16.26 4.92
N ASP A 67 -7.58 -16.49 3.62
CA ASP A 67 -7.65 -17.82 3.03
C ASP A 67 -6.40 -18.67 3.29
N GLU A 68 -5.22 -18.04 3.37
CA GLU A 68 -3.96 -18.77 3.61
C GLU A 68 -3.51 -18.79 5.06
N ARG A 69 -3.80 -17.77 5.83
CA ARG A 69 -3.31 -17.62 7.21
C ARG A 69 -4.41 -17.73 8.25
N GLY A 70 -5.68 -17.86 7.85
CA GLY A 70 -6.83 -17.96 8.74
C GLY A 70 -7.03 -16.75 9.65
N ARG A 71 -6.54 -15.57 9.24
CA ARG A 71 -6.70 -14.33 9.99
C ARG A 71 -8.02 -13.66 9.66
N GLU A 72 -8.48 -12.78 10.55
CA GLU A 72 -9.62 -11.91 10.31
C GLU A 72 -9.35 -11.00 9.09
N LYS A 73 -10.42 -10.66 8.36
CA LYS A 73 -10.31 -9.75 7.20
C LYS A 73 -10.16 -8.31 7.66
N ASN A 74 -9.17 -7.61 7.14
CA ASN A 74 -8.96 -6.19 7.41
C ASN A 74 -10.21 -5.35 7.04
N LEU A 75 -10.90 -5.72 5.97
CA LEU A 75 -12.12 -5.02 5.54
C LEU A 75 -13.24 -5.06 6.58
N ASP A 76 -13.36 -6.12 7.36
CA ASP A 76 -14.37 -6.24 8.42
C ASP A 76 -14.11 -5.26 9.59
N TYR A 77 -12.91 -4.67 9.62
CA TYR A 77 -12.47 -3.69 10.61
C TYR A 77 -12.12 -2.33 9.98
N THR A 78 -12.50 -2.11 8.74
CA THR A 78 -12.40 -0.80 8.07
C THR A 78 -13.62 0.04 8.41
N TYR A 79 -13.40 1.31 8.77
CA TYR A 79 -14.46 2.24 9.18
C TYR A 79 -14.40 3.54 8.41
N LEU A 80 -15.60 4.05 8.10
CA LEU A 80 -15.82 5.35 7.48
C LEU A 80 -16.27 6.35 8.54
N PHE A 81 -15.70 7.55 8.47
CA PHE A 81 -16.14 8.72 9.19
C PHE A 81 -16.83 9.64 8.20
N GLU A 82 -18.08 9.95 8.43
CA GLU A 82 -18.92 10.75 7.53
C GLU A 82 -19.42 12.01 8.23
N ASP A 83 -19.50 13.12 7.49
CA ASP A 83 -20.12 14.37 7.94
C ASP A 83 -21.65 14.29 7.89
N ASP A 84 -22.34 15.35 8.32
CA ASP A 84 -23.81 15.45 8.31
C ASP A 84 -24.41 15.27 6.90
N SER A 85 -23.64 15.55 5.86
CA SER A 85 -24.04 15.39 4.44
C SER A 85 -23.70 14.01 3.90
N LYS A 86 -23.20 13.07 4.74
CA LYS A 86 -22.75 11.72 4.40
C LYS A 86 -21.53 11.69 3.46
N ASN A 87 -20.76 12.77 3.41
CA ASN A 87 -19.47 12.74 2.74
C ASN A 87 -18.44 12.02 3.64
N ILE A 88 -17.61 11.18 3.05
CA ILE A 88 -16.49 10.58 3.76
C ILE A 88 -15.47 11.68 4.06
N VAL A 89 -15.11 11.83 5.33
CA VAL A 89 -14.11 12.79 5.80
C VAL A 89 -12.94 12.10 6.48
N GLY A 90 -13.06 10.80 6.73
CA GLY A 90 -11.99 9.98 7.27
C GLY A 90 -12.20 8.49 7.09
N LEU A 91 -11.10 7.75 7.05
CA LEU A 91 -11.05 6.30 6.98
C LEU A 91 -10.12 5.76 8.06
N VAL A 92 -10.55 4.69 8.72
CA VAL A 92 -9.68 3.78 9.48
C VAL A 92 -9.47 2.56 8.61
N ILE A 93 -8.22 2.28 8.28
CA ILE A 93 -7.83 1.21 7.37
C ILE A 93 -6.77 0.34 8.08
N PRO A 94 -7.12 -0.83 8.60
CA PRO A 94 -6.11 -1.77 9.06
C PRO A 94 -5.41 -2.40 7.86
N ASP A 95 -4.12 -2.65 8.00
CA ASP A 95 -3.31 -3.39 7.02
C ASP A 95 -2.46 -4.42 7.78
N GLY A 96 -2.93 -5.67 7.81
CA GLY A 96 -2.41 -6.69 8.70
C GLY A 96 -2.68 -6.35 10.16
N ASP A 97 -1.59 -6.18 10.91
CA ASP A 97 -1.60 -5.80 12.32
C ASP A 97 -1.25 -4.32 12.55
N SER A 98 -1.52 -3.48 11.57
CA SER A 98 -1.30 -2.03 11.68
C SER A 98 -2.59 -1.23 11.51
N PHE A 99 -2.67 -0.13 12.26
CA PHE A 99 -3.73 0.85 12.18
C PHE A 99 -3.28 2.04 11.33
N ASN A 100 -3.99 2.27 10.25
CA ASN A 100 -3.76 3.40 9.36
C ASN A 100 -4.98 4.30 9.32
N THR A 101 -4.77 5.59 9.05
CA THR A 101 -5.85 6.56 8.87
C THR A 101 -5.64 7.37 7.60
N CYS A 102 -6.76 7.77 6.98
CA CYS A 102 -6.78 8.77 5.95
C CYS A 102 -7.81 9.83 6.35
N ILE A 103 -7.39 11.08 6.50
CA ILE A 103 -8.23 12.17 7.00
C ILE A 103 -8.27 13.28 5.95
N LYS A 104 -9.47 13.76 5.65
CA LYS A 104 -9.68 14.91 4.78
C LYS A 104 -9.16 16.18 5.47
N LYS A 105 -8.48 17.03 4.71
CA LYS A 105 -8.02 18.34 5.18
C LYS A 105 -9.16 19.15 5.80
N GLY A 106 -8.89 19.71 6.98
CA GLY A 106 -9.88 20.44 7.77
C GLY A 106 -10.69 19.58 8.76
N TYR A 107 -10.41 18.26 8.82
CA TYR A 107 -11.04 17.34 9.76
C TYR A 107 -10.01 16.64 10.66
N GLU A 108 -8.82 17.21 10.81
CA GLU A 108 -7.69 16.60 11.54
C GLU A 108 -8.04 16.24 12.99
N ASP A 109 -8.98 16.95 13.59
CA ASP A 109 -9.44 16.72 14.98
C ASP A 109 -10.12 15.37 15.19
N ILE A 110 -10.58 14.68 14.10
CA ILE A 110 -11.20 13.36 14.23
C ILE A 110 -10.19 12.26 14.56
N PHE A 111 -8.89 12.50 14.43
CA PHE A 111 -7.84 11.50 14.68
C PHE A 111 -7.93 10.88 16.09
N SER A 112 -8.21 11.70 17.10
CA SER A 112 -8.39 11.22 18.49
C SER A 112 -9.54 10.20 18.59
N SER A 113 -10.67 10.46 17.91
CA SER A 113 -11.81 9.54 17.88
C SER A 113 -11.52 8.28 17.06
N MET A 114 -10.70 8.39 16.01
CA MET A 114 -10.25 7.23 15.25
C MET A 114 -9.38 6.30 16.10
N LEU A 115 -8.49 6.86 16.93
CA LEU A 115 -7.69 6.07 17.87
C LEU A 115 -8.57 5.36 18.90
N ASP A 116 -9.59 6.04 19.49
CA ASP A 116 -10.54 5.41 20.42
C ASP A 116 -11.26 4.23 19.78
N LEU A 117 -11.69 4.39 18.51
CA LEU A 117 -12.33 3.33 17.74
C LEU A 117 -11.35 2.17 17.47
N GLY A 118 -10.13 2.49 17.03
CA GLY A 118 -9.11 1.51 16.70
C GLY A 118 -8.69 0.68 17.92
N GLU A 119 -8.36 1.33 19.03
CA GLU A 119 -7.99 0.66 20.28
C GLU A 119 -9.12 -0.27 20.81
N LYS A 120 -10.37 0.00 20.48
CA LYS A 120 -11.52 -0.80 20.89
C LYS A 120 -11.85 -1.92 19.92
N GLU A 121 -12.01 -1.59 18.63
CA GLU A 121 -12.64 -2.48 17.63
C GLU A 121 -11.63 -3.34 16.87
N LEU A 122 -10.34 -2.89 16.74
CA LEU A 122 -9.35 -3.61 15.93
C LEU A 122 -8.56 -4.70 16.69
N ARG A 123 -8.81 -4.89 17.98
CA ARG A 123 -8.11 -5.89 18.80
C ARG A 123 -8.03 -7.30 18.18
N PRO A 124 -9.06 -7.81 17.48
CA PRO A 124 -9.01 -9.14 16.89
C PRO A 124 -7.96 -9.33 15.79
N LEU A 125 -7.47 -8.22 15.19
CA LEU A 125 -6.44 -8.26 14.15
C LEU A 125 -5.03 -8.44 14.71
N PHE A 126 -4.84 -8.21 16.02
CA PHE A 126 -3.53 -8.23 16.68
C PHE A 126 -3.29 -9.53 17.43
N ASP A 127 -2.06 -10.01 17.37
CA ASP A 127 -1.64 -11.16 18.18
C ASP A 127 -1.62 -10.77 19.67
N LYS A 128 -2.15 -11.69 20.51
CA LYS A 128 -2.18 -11.49 21.95
C LYS A 128 -0.87 -11.87 22.60
N ASN A 129 -0.39 -11.04 23.51
CA ASN A 129 0.68 -11.36 24.43
C ASN A 129 0.24 -12.46 25.42
N GLU A 130 1.20 -13.05 26.14
CA GLU A 130 0.93 -14.06 27.17
C GLU A 130 0.00 -13.56 28.29
N ASP A 131 0.02 -12.27 28.59
CA ASP A 131 -0.85 -11.61 29.60
C ASP A 131 -2.21 -11.16 29.04
N GLY A 132 -2.53 -11.50 27.79
CA GLY A 132 -3.78 -11.20 27.12
C GLY A 132 -3.87 -9.77 26.55
N THR A 133 -2.86 -8.94 26.73
CA THR A 133 -2.75 -7.62 26.08
C THR A 133 -2.33 -7.78 24.62
N ILE A 134 -2.43 -6.69 23.85
CA ILE A 134 -1.90 -6.58 22.50
C ILE A 134 -0.91 -5.42 22.39
N ASN A 135 0.00 -5.50 21.43
CA ASN A 135 0.83 -4.36 21.05
C ASN A 135 0.14 -3.67 19.88
N PHE A 136 -0.61 -2.62 20.18
CA PHE A 136 -1.36 -1.87 19.17
C PHE A 136 -0.40 -0.98 18.39
N LEU A 137 -0.31 -1.20 17.08
CA LEU A 137 0.59 -0.52 16.15
C LEU A 137 -0.19 0.52 15.34
N VAL A 138 0.22 1.78 15.43
CA VAL A 138 -0.30 2.90 14.66
C VAL A 138 0.75 3.39 13.68
N ILE A 139 0.34 3.58 12.44
CA ILE A 139 1.17 4.16 11.39
C ILE A 139 0.86 5.64 11.27
N SER A 140 1.88 6.49 11.33
CA SER A 140 1.75 7.94 11.15
C SER A 140 2.88 8.49 10.29
N HIS A 141 2.57 9.50 9.50
CA HIS A 141 3.55 10.21 8.67
C HIS A 141 4.28 11.30 9.45
N ASP A 142 5.58 11.45 9.24
CA ASP A 142 6.40 12.43 9.95
C ASP A 142 6.04 13.87 9.62
N SER A 143 5.40 14.12 8.49
CA SER A 143 4.84 15.41 8.11
C SER A 143 3.58 15.80 8.91
N ILE A 144 2.86 14.84 9.53
CA ILE A 144 1.61 15.09 10.25
C ILE A 144 1.89 15.24 11.76
N LYS A 145 2.42 16.39 12.17
CA LYS A 145 2.86 16.63 13.55
C LYS A 145 1.76 16.50 14.61
N ASN A 146 0.55 16.95 14.31
CA ASN A 146 -0.59 16.86 15.24
C ASN A 146 -0.97 15.41 15.57
N GLN A 147 -0.81 14.46 14.63
CA GLN A 147 -1.02 13.04 14.92
C GLN A 147 0.05 12.51 15.88
N GLN A 148 1.31 12.87 15.66
CA GLN A 148 2.41 12.46 16.54
C GLN A 148 2.26 13.00 17.95
N GLU A 149 1.86 14.27 18.08
CA GLU A 149 1.58 14.91 19.38
C GLU A 149 0.45 14.18 20.12
N GLU A 150 -0.62 13.82 19.44
CA GLU A 150 -1.73 13.06 20.01
C GLU A 150 -1.31 11.65 20.42
N LEU A 151 -0.49 10.96 19.62
CA LEU A 151 0.06 9.64 19.96
C LEU A 151 0.92 9.71 21.23
N LEU A 152 1.83 10.68 21.32
CA LEU A 152 2.64 10.90 22.52
C LEU A 152 1.76 11.19 23.75
N ARG A 153 0.76 12.06 23.62
CA ARG A 153 -0.19 12.39 24.68
C ARG A 153 -0.93 11.17 25.21
N ARG A 154 -1.22 10.20 24.33
CA ARG A 154 -1.90 8.94 24.66
C ARG A 154 -0.96 7.83 25.16
N GLY A 155 0.34 8.10 25.25
CA GLY A 155 1.34 7.16 25.77
C GLY A 155 1.82 6.13 24.73
N TYR A 156 1.71 6.44 23.44
CA TYR A 156 2.39 5.67 22.40
C TYR A 156 3.88 5.98 22.39
N THR A 157 4.66 4.99 22.02
CA THR A 157 6.11 5.10 21.84
C THR A 157 6.45 4.88 20.37
N LYS A 158 7.24 5.79 19.79
CA LYS A 158 7.76 5.63 18.42
C LYS A 158 8.78 4.49 18.41
N ASP A 159 8.66 3.60 17.43
CA ASP A 159 9.66 2.57 17.16
C ASP A 159 10.85 3.18 16.40
N GLU A 160 12.06 2.99 16.92
CA GLU A 160 13.28 3.50 16.27
C GLU A 160 13.70 2.66 15.04
N ALA A 161 13.21 1.42 14.93
CA ALA A 161 13.61 0.46 13.88
C ALA A 161 12.55 0.21 12.82
N GLY A 162 11.34 0.76 12.97
CA GLY A 162 10.17 0.43 12.16
C GLY A 162 9.81 1.46 11.07
N ASP A 163 10.66 2.45 10.82
CA ASP A 163 10.35 3.50 9.86
C ASP A 163 10.41 3.01 8.41
N TYR A 164 9.51 3.56 7.59
CA TYR A 164 9.45 3.34 6.15
C TYR A 164 9.60 4.68 5.43
N ASP A 165 10.28 4.67 4.29
CA ASP A 165 10.30 5.82 3.39
C ASP A 165 9.20 5.70 2.34
N ASN A 166 8.37 6.73 2.20
CA ASN A 166 7.61 6.96 0.99
C ASN A 166 8.53 7.61 -0.03
N VAL A 167 8.80 6.91 -1.12
CA VAL A 167 9.58 7.47 -2.21
C VAL A 167 8.71 7.70 -3.42
N GLN A 168 8.93 8.85 -4.08
CA GLN A 168 8.24 9.20 -5.30
C GLN A 168 9.24 9.43 -6.45
N HIS A 169 8.75 9.30 -7.65
CA HIS A 169 9.45 9.65 -8.87
C HIS A 169 8.52 10.43 -9.81
N PRO A 170 8.80 11.72 -10.08
CA PRO A 170 8.12 12.44 -11.15
C PRO A 170 8.60 11.84 -12.48
N LEU A 171 7.66 11.37 -13.30
CA LEU A 171 7.98 10.64 -14.53
C LEU A 171 8.37 11.58 -15.68
N GLU A 172 9.31 12.47 -15.45
CA GLU A 172 9.78 13.46 -16.42
C GLU A 172 10.94 12.97 -17.29
N THR A 173 11.76 12.08 -16.75
CA THR A 173 12.98 11.58 -17.38
C THR A 173 12.71 10.35 -18.25
N ASN A 174 13.43 10.22 -19.36
CA ASN A 174 13.53 8.98 -20.14
C ASN A 174 14.86 8.30 -19.82
N TYR A 175 14.81 7.00 -19.58
CA TYR A 175 15.96 6.20 -19.21
C TYR A 175 16.40 5.29 -20.35
N THR A 176 17.72 5.15 -20.54
CA THR A 176 18.29 4.09 -21.36
C THR A 176 18.35 2.81 -20.54
N ILE A 177 17.86 1.70 -21.13
CA ILE A 177 17.87 0.40 -20.46
C ILE A 177 19.10 -0.39 -20.94
N GLU A 178 20.00 -0.70 -20.01
CA GLU A 178 21.26 -1.39 -20.27
C GLU A 178 21.28 -2.72 -19.49
N LEU A 179 20.86 -3.79 -20.13
CA LEU A 179 20.94 -5.13 -19.57
C LEU A 179 22.17 -5.86 -20.12
N PRO A 180 22.81 -6.72 -19.32
CA PRO A 180 23.88 -7.58 -19.83
C PRO A 180 23.40 -8.49 -20.98
N GLU A 181 24.32 -8.95 -21.80
CA GLU A 181 24.01 -9.96 -22.83
C GLU A 181 23.36 -11.20 -22.20
N GLY A 182 22.36 -11.74 -22.88
CA GLY A 182 21.57 -12.88 -22.38
C GLY A 182 20.44 -12.52 -21.41
N TYR A 183 20.12 -11.22 -21.24
CA TYR A 183 19.00 -10.77 -20.43
C TYR A 183 18.13 -9.77 -21.17
N LYS A 184 16.82 -9.83 -20.94
CA LYS A 184 15.85 -8.90 -21.54
C LYS A 184 14.76 -8.52 -20.55
N GLN A 185 14.26 -7.30 -20.67
CA GLN A 185 13.03 -6.88 -20.01
C GLN A 185 11.83 -7.20 -20.87
N VAL A 186 10.81 -7.79 -20.27
CA VAL A 186 9.53 -8.09 -20.92
C VAL A 186 8.39 -7.59 -20.06
N PHE A 187 7.26 -7.28 -20.70
CA PHE A 187 6.04 -6.86 -20.02
C PHE A 187 4.96 -7.92 -20.11
N GLY A 188 4.04 -7.92 -19.16
CA GLY A 188 3.09 -9.01 -18.92
C GLY A 188 2.16 -9.34 -20.08
N GLU A 189 1.90 -8.40 -21.01
CA GLU A 189 1.12 -8.69 -22.23
C GLU A 189 1.76 -9.74 -23.15
N ASN A 190 3.05 -9.98 -22.98
CA ASN A 190 3.83 -10.96 -23.74
C ASN A 190 4.11 -12.26 -22.98
N LEU A 191 3.46 -12.46 -21.84
CA LEU A 191 3.70 -13.58 -20.93
C LEU A 191 2.45 -14.44 -20.78
N ASP A 192 2.65 -15.76 -20.66
CA ASP A 192 1.58 -16.67 -20.27
C ASP A 192 1.20 -16.53 -18.79
N GLU A 193 0.08 -17.11 -18.41
CA GLU A 193 -0.45 -17.01 -17.05
C GLU A 193 0.43 -17.72 -16.01
N ILE A 194 1.05 -18.84 -16.37
CA ILE A 194 1.93 -19.59 -15.47
C ILE A 194 3.13 -18.73 -15.10
N MET A 195 3.74 -18.09 -16.10
CA MET A 195 4.89 -17.22 -15.89
C MET A 195 4.54 -16.01 -15.03
N LYS A 196 3.36 -15.39 -15.25
CA LYS A 196 2.88 -14.28 -14.41
C LYS A 196 2.67 -14.70 -12.97
N CYS A 197 2.02 -15.83 -12.71
CA CYS A 197 1.83 -16.37 -11.37
C CYS A 197 3.16 -16.67 -10.68
N THR A 198 4.09 -17.30 -11.40
CA THR A 198 5.42 -17.62 -10.88
C THR A 198 6.22 -16.35 -10.56
N ALA A 199 6.15 -15.36 -11.45
CA ALA A 199 6.78 -14.06 -11.24
C ALA A 199 6.19 -13.33 -10.03
N CYS A 200 4.88 -13.38 -9.87
CA CYS A 200 4.19 -12.82 -8.71
C CYS A 200 4.65 -13.48 -7.41
N HIS A 201 4.82 -14.81 -7.39
CA HIS A 201 5.39 -15.53 -6.25
C HIS A 201 6.79 -15.01 -5.92
N TYR A 202 7.70 -14.94 -6.89
CA TYR A 202 9.04 -14.41 -6.67
C TYR A 202 9.05 -12.91 -6.29
N GLY A 203 7.99 -12.19 -6.60
CA GLY A 203 7.80 -10.82 -6.15
C GLY A 203 7.83 -10.69 -4.63
N PHE A 204 7.20 -11.64 -3.93
CA PHE A 204 7.10 -11.67 -2.47
C PHE A 204 8.07 -12.67 -1.82
N HIS A 205 8.51 -13.69 -2.55
CA HIS A 205 9.42 -14.76 -2.09
C HIS A 205 10.69 -14.85 -2.96
N PRO A 206 11.52 -13.79 -3.03
CA PRO A 206 12.66 -13.73 -3.95
C PRO A 206 13.81 -14.66 -3.60
N ASN A 207 13.77 -15.29 -2.43
CA ASN A 207 14.78 -16.25 -1.97
C ASN A 207 14.35 -17.71 -2.22
N ASP A 208 13.14 -17.92 -2.72
CA ASP A 208 12.68 -19.25 -3.07
C ASP A 208 13.28 -19.67 -4.42
N ASP A 209 14.26 -20.60 -4.36
CA ASP A 209 14.93 -21.13 -5.54
C ASP A 209 14.33 -22.45 -6.07
N ASN A 210 13.28 -22.97 -5.41
CA ASN A 210 12.64 -24.24 -5.77
C ASN A 210 11.77 -24.16 -7.04
N GLY A 211 12.08 -23.21 -7.93
CA GLY A 211 11.33 -22.87 -9.11
C GLY A 211 11.15 -23.98 -10.13
N ASP A 212 10.35 -24.98 -9.79
CA ASP A 212 9.67 -25.76 -10.81
C ASP A 212 8.56 -24.89 -11.39
N LEU A 213 8.88 -24.20 -12.49
CA LEU A 213 7.94 -23.36 -13.24
C LEU A 213 6.73 -24.16 -13.79
N THR A 214 6.71 -25.47 -13.62
CA THR A 214 5.58 -26.33 -14.02
C THR A 214 4.52 -26.45 -12.92
N VAL A 215 4.84 -26.07 -11.68
CA VAL A 215 3.91 -26.07 -10.55
C VAL A 215 3.71 -24.64 -10.09
N MET A 216 2.49 -24.14 -10.27
CA MET A 216 2.10 -22.78 -9.86
C MET A 216 2.07 -22.68 -8.33
N PRO A 217 2.89 -21.79 -7.72
CA PRO A 217 2.84 -21.58 -6.28
C PRO A 217 1.47 -21.03 -5.87
N LYS A 218 0.85 -21.61 -4.84
CA LYS A 218 -0.51 -21.24 -4.42
C LYS A 218 -0.63 -19.75 -4.05
N GLU A 219 0.30 -19.22 -3.27
CA GLU A 219 0.29 -17.78 -2.92
C GLU A 219 0.48 -16.88 -4.15
N GLY A 220 1.36 -17.24 -5.06
CA GLY A 220 1.56 -16.54 -6.33
C GLY A 220 0.28 -16.52 -7.18
N PHE A 221 -0.39 -17.66 -7.26
CA PHE A 221 -1.67 -17.79 -7.96
C PHE A 221 -2.75 -16.89 -7.33
N LEU A 222 -2.95 -16.98 -6.01
CA LEU A 222 -3.95 -16.17 -5.30
C LEU A 222 -3.66 -14.66 -5.42
N SER A 223 -2.39 -14.27 -5.28
CA SER A 223 -1.98 -12.88 -5.48
C SER A 223 -2.27 -12.40 -6.90
N TYR A 224 -1.95 -13.21 -7.90
CA TYR A 224 -2.20 -12.88 -9.30
C TYR A 224 -3.70 -12.79 -9.61
N GLN A 225 -4.50 -13.78 -9.17
CA GLN A 225 -5.94 -13.76 -9.35
C GLN A 225 -6.61 -12.59 -8.63
N GLY A 226 -6.15 -12.25 -7.43
CA GLY A 226 -6.61 -11.09 -6.69
C GLY A 226 -6.39 -9.80 -7.48
N ARG A 227 -5.19 -9.59 -8.01
CA ARG A 227 -4.87 -8.42 -8.84
C ARG A 227 -5.72 -8.29 -10.07
N LYS A 228 -6.05 -9.38 -10.75
CA LYS A 228 -6.92 -9.37 -11.95
C LYS A 228 -8.32 -8.80 -11.67
N ASN A 229 -8.78 -8.83 -10.42
CA ASN A 229 -10.05 -8.24 -10.02
C ASN A 229 -9.94 -6.73 -9.71
N SER A 230 -8.73 -6.19 -9.63
CA SER A 230 -8.48 -4.77 -9.39
C SER A 230 -8.79 -3.95 -10.64
N GLN A 231 -9.48 -2.81 -10.46
CA GLN A 231 -9.67 -1.85 -11.56
C GLN A 231 -8.37 -1.17 -12.01
N PHE A 232 -7.33 -1.22 -11.18
CA PHE A 232 -6.02 -0.63 -11.43
C PHE A 232 -5.02 -1.61 -12.03
N TYR A 233 -5.46 -2.85 -12.32
CA TYR A 233 -4.64 -3.88 -12.93
C TYR A 233 -4.71 -3.84 -14.47
N LYS A 234 -3.59 -4.08 -15.10
CA LYS A 234 -3.45 -4.51 -16.52
C LYS A 234 -2.20 -5.36 -16.65
N ASP A 235 -2.24 -6.35 -17.53
CA ASP A 235 -1.07 -7.18 -17.86
C ASP A 235 0.15 -6.34 -18.24
N SER A 236 -0.06 -5.23 -18.94
CA SER A 236 1.01 -4.31 -19.35
C SER A 236 1.73 -3.61 -18.20
N PHE A 237 1.23 -3.73 -16.98
CA PHE A 237 1.84 -3.14 -15.78
C PHE A 237 2.76 -4.11 -15.03
N GLU A 238 2.79 -5.38 -15.46
CA GLU A 238 3.79 -6.33 -15.00
C GLU A 238 5.06 -6.22 -15.82
N SER A 239 6.22 -6.29 -15.16
CA SER A 239 7.52 -6.25 -15.82
C SER A 239 8.46 -7.28 -15.21
N LEU A 240 9.13 -8.03 -16.08
CA LEU A 240 10.10 -9.02 -15.70
C LEU A 240 11.43 -8.75 -16.37
N ILE A 241 12.53 -9.12 -15.71
CA ILE A 241 13.80 -9.37 -16.39
C ILE A 241 13.94 -10.88 -16.48
N LEU A 242 14.05 -11.36 -17.72
CA LEU A 242 14.26 -12.76 -18.04
C LEU A 242 15.67 -12.98 -18.57
N LYS A 243 16.24 -14.12 -18.23
CA LYS A 243 17.42 -14.67 -18.89
C LYS A 243 16.97 -15.38 -20.19
N ASP A 244 17.86 -15.57 -21.16
CA ASP A 244 17.54 -16.19 -22.47
C ASP A 244 16.97 -17.62 -22.36
N ASP A 245 17.30 -18.35 -21.30
CA ASP A 245 16.74 -19.67 -21.00
C ASP A 245 15.32 -19.63 -20.40
N GLY A 246 14.76 -18.42 -20.21
CA GLY A 246 13.43 -18.21 -19.66
C GLY A 246 13.39 -18.06 -18.14
N ASP A 247 14.54 -18.18 -17.42
CA ASP A 247 14.55 -18.01 -15.95
C ASP A 247 14.22 -16.57 -15.55
N ILE A 248 13.32 -16.42 -14.58
CA ILE A 248 12.89 -15.13 -14.05
C ILE A 248 13.97 -14.59 -13.10
N CYS A 249 14.51 -13.41 -13.39
CA CYS A 249 15.56 -12.79 -12.62
C CYS A 249 15.03 -11.73 -11.65
N SER A 250 14.09 -10.91 -12.15
CA SER A 250 13.51 -9.78 -11.42
C SER A 250 12.05 -9.62 -11.80
N TYR A 251 11.24 -9.13 -10.88
CA TYR A 251 9.82 -8.86 -11.06
C TYR A 251 9.43 -7.52 -10.47
N CYS A 252 8.55 -6.83 -11.18
CA CYS A 252 7.93 -5.59 -10.72
C CYS A 252 6.49 -5.54 -11.22
N PHE A 253 5.60 -5.04 -10.38
CA PHE A 253 4.22 -4.78 -10.76
C PHE A 253 3.80 -3.37 -10.33
N CYS A 254 2.91 -2.75 -11.11
CA CYS A 254 2.36 -1.43 -10.83
C CYS A 254 0.83 -1.46 -10.85
N TYR A 255 0.23 -0.80 -9.88
CA TYR A 255 -1.18 -0.42 -9.93
C TYR A 255 -1.27 1.01 -10.47
N VAL A 256 -2.08 1.25 -11.50
CA VAL A 256 -2.13 2.54 -12.20
C VAL A 256 -3.50 3.16 -12.11
N ASP A 257 -3.58 4.38 -11.56
CA ASP A 257 -4.78 5.20 -11.59
C ASP A 257 -4.60 6.38 -12.58
N LYS A 258 -5.31 6.32 -13.70
CA LYS A 258 -5.28 7.39 -14.70
C LYS A 258 -5.98 8.67 -14.26
N GLU A 259 -6.95 8.60 -13.33
CA GLU A 259 -7.66 9.78 -12.86
C GLU A 259 -6.82 10.66 -11.94
N THR A 260 -5.86 10.07 -11.25
CA THR A 260 -4.87 10.79 -10.43
C THR A 260 -3.52 10.92 -11.13
N SER A 261 -3.35 10.31 -12.30
CA SER A 261 -2.07 10.20 -13.02
C SER A 261 -0.95 9.61 -12.16
N THR A 262 -1.29 8.58 -11.34
CA THR A 262 -0.34 7.95 -10.43
C THR A 262 -0.17 6.46 -10.68
N ALA A 263 1.02 5.97 -10.34
CA ALA A 263 1.31 4.55 -10.21
C ALA A 263 1.80 4.22 -8.80
N PHE A 264 1.32 3.11 -8.24
CA PHE A 264 1.86 2.51 -7.02
C PHE A 264 2.58 1.22 -7.40
N ILE A 265 3.86 1.14 -7.08
CA ILE A 265 4.75 0.04 -7.50
C ILE A 265 4.94 -0.91 -6.32
N GLU A 266 4.38 -2.10 -6.42
CA GLU A 266 4.51 -3.17 -5.43
C GLU A 266 4.11 -4.54 -6.04
N PRO A 267 4.97 -5.56 -5.93
CA PRO A 267 6.31 -5.59 -5.37
C PRO A 267 7.39 -5.15 -6.37
N VAL A 268 8.61 -4.93 -5.85
CA VAL A 268 9.84 -4.89 -6.64
C VAL A 268 10.79 -5.92 -6.06
N SER A 269 11.18 -6.90 -6.84
CA SER A 269 12.06 -7.96 -6.37
C SER A 269 13.13 -8.37 -7.37
N THR A 270 14.24 -8.87 -6.86
CA THR A 270 15.27 -9.58 -7.63
C THR A 270 15.63 -10.85 -6.88
N ARG A 271 15.53 -12.00 -7.54
CA ARG A 271 15.89 -13.30 -6.94
C ARG A 271 17.34 -13.28 -6.50
N GLU A 272 17.63 -13.96 -5.38
CA GLU A 272 18.91 -13.90 -4.69
C GLU A 272 20.11 -14.14 -5.61
N LYS A 273 20.06 -15.18 -6.43
CA LYS A 273 21.13 -15.55 -7.38
C LYS A 273 21.39 -14.52 -8.47
N TYR A 274 20.50 -13.53 -8.64
CA TYR A 274 20.58 -12.47 -9.64
C TYR A 274 20.82 -11.09 -9.05
N ARG A 275 20.95 -10.95 -7.72
CA ARG A 275 21.23 -9.68 -7.06
C ARG A 275 22.61 -9.11 -7.43
N HIS A 276 22.80 -7.85 -7.14
CA HIS A 276 24.04 -7.09 -7.37
C HIS A 276 24.46 -6.94 -8.84
N LYS A 277 23.54 -7.21 -9.79
CA LYS A 277 23.73 -7.02 -11.25
C LYS A 277 23.03 -5.77 -11.80
N GLY A 278 22.46 -4.93 -10.95
CA GLY A 278 21.74 -3.72 -11.36
C GLY A 278 20.33 -3.95 -11.89
N PHE A 279 19.80 -5.18 -11.86
CA PHE A 279 18.50 -5.51 -12.47
C PHE A 279 17.33 -4.72 -11.91
N ALA A 280 17.25 -4.52 -10.59
CA ALA A 280 16.16 -3.74 -9.99
C ALA A 280 16.12 -2.31 -10.56
N LYS A 281 17.29 -1.65 -10.71
CA LYS A 281 17.41 -0.31 -11.30
C LYS A 281 16.94 -0.32 -12.76
N GLN A 282 17.44 -1.24 -13.58
CA GLN A 282 17.11 -1.31 -15.01
C GLN A 282 15.62 -1.62 -15.23
N MET A 283 15.06 -2.51 -14.41
CA MET A 283 13.65 -2.83 -14.45
C MET A 283 12.78 -1.62 -14.09
N LEU A 284 13.12 -0.90 -13.03
CA LEU A 284 12.40 0.33 -12.65
C LEU A 284 12.50 1.39 -13.75
N HIS A 285 13.67 1.57 -14.38
CA HIS A 285 13.84 2.49 -15.50
C HIS A 285 12.89 2.15 -16.65
N GLY A 286 12.79 0.88 -17.04
CA GLY A 286 11.87 0.45 -18.10
C GLY A 286 10.40 0.64 -17.72
N VAL A 287 10.05 0.38 -16.45
CA VAL A 287 8.71 0.61 -15.92
C VAL A 287 8.37 2.12 -15.95
N MET A 288 9.29 2.97 -15.48
CA MET A 288 9.08 4.43 -15.48
C MET A 288 8.91 4.99 -16.90
N ASN A 289 9.72 4.53 -17.87
CA ASN A 289 9.54 4.92 -19.27
C ASN A 289 8.13 4.57 -19.77
N ARG A 290 7.68 3.34 -19.49
CA ARG A 290 6.36 2.89 -19.90
C ARG A 290 5.22 3.66 -19.24
N LEU A 291 5.31 3.91 -17.94
CA LEU A 291 4.33 4.71 -17.21
C LEU A 291 4.24 6.13 -17.79
N LYS A 292 5.39 6.74 -18.09
CA LYS A 292 5.47 8.05 -18.75
C LYS A 292 4.79 8.06 -20.13
N GLU A 293 5.06 7.06 -20.98
CA GLU A 293 4.41 6.91 -22.28
C GLU A 293 2.88 6.79 -22.18
N MET A 294 2.39 6.29 -21.04
CA MET A 294 0.96 6.19 -20.73
C MET A 294 0.35 7.46 -20.16
N GLY A 295 1.14 8.51 -19.96
CA GLY A 295 0.69 9.79 -19.40
C GLY A 295 0.55 9.78 -17.88
N ILE A 296 1.23 8.88 -17.17
CA ILE A 296 1.33 8.89 -15.72
C ILE A 296 2.39 9.91 -15.30
N GLU A 297 2.07 10.71 -14.29
CA GLU A 297 2.92 11.82 -13.84
C GLU A 297 3.83 11.43 -12.67
N ASN A 298 3.35 10.58 -11.75
CA ASN A 298 4.08 10.21 -10.55
C ASN A 298 4.01 8.70 -10.27
N ALA A 299 5.14 8.13 -9.87
CA ALA A 299 5.23 6.77 -9.36
C ALA A 299 5.65 6.77 -7.89
N TYR A 300 5.03 5.91 -7.09
CA TYR A 300 5.21 5.82 -5.64
C TYR A 300 5.59 4.42 -5.21
N ILE A 301 6.43 4.33 -4.19
CA ILE A 301 6.86 3.08 -3.55
C ILE A 301 6.93 3.31 -2.03
N ASN A 302 6.44 2.35 -1.24
CA ASN A 302 6.76 2.26 0.18
C ASN A 302 8.00 1.37 0.36
N SER A 303 9.01 1.85 1.06
CA SER A 303 10.25 1.12 1.26
C SER A 303 10.70 1.12 2.70
N PHE A 304 11.12 -0.03 3.19
CA PHE A 304 11.91 -0.05 4.41
C PHE A 304 13.19 0.77 4.25
N ASP A 305 13.58 1.51 5.26
CA ASP A 305 14.76 2.34 5.33
C ASP A 305 16.03 1.63 4.78
N TRP A 306 16.28 0.39 5.17
CA TRP A 306 17.43 -0.38 4.69
C TRP A 306 17.38 -0.76 3.19
N ARG A 307 16.26 -0.63 2.51
CA ARG A 307 16.09 -0.88 1.06
C ARG A 307 16.00 0.39 0.23
N VAL A 308 15.73 1.53 0.82
CA VAL A 308 15.43 2.79 0.11
C VAL A 308 16.50 3.18 -0.92
N ASN A 309 17.77 2.86 -0.65
CA ASN A 309 18.86 3.15 -1.57
C ASN A 309 18.71 2.47 -2.95
N VAL A 310 18.01 1.34 -3.05
CA VAL A 310 17.72 0.71 -4.36
C VAL A 310 16.88 1.65 -5.22
N TYR A 311 15.88 2.28 -4.62
CA TYR A 311 14.97 3.20 -5.29
C TYR A 311 15.62 4.56 -5.55
N ARG A 312 16.35 5.11 -4.58
CA ARG A 312 17.15 6.35 -4.78
C ARG A 312 18.14 6.22 -5.93
N ASN A 313 18.79 5.06 -6.06
CA ASN A 313 19.69 4.77 -7.19
C ASN A 313 18.95 4.64 -8.53
N ALA A 314 17.65 4.42 -8.52
CA ALA A 314 16.81 4.43 -9.72
C ALA A 314 16.20 5.81 -10.02
N GLY A 315 16.44 6.82 -9.17
CA GLY A 315 16.00 8.20 -9.36
C GLY A 315 14.79 8.60 -8.51
N PHE A 316 14.34 7.74 -7.59
CA PHE A 316 13.29 8.11 -6.63
C PHE A 316 13.83 9.02 -5.55
N GLU A 317 12.98 9.89 -5.04
CA GLU A 317 13.28 10.78 -3.93
C GLU A 317 12.35 10.47 -2.74
N THR A 318 12.87 10.59 -1.52
CA THR A 318 12.02 10.46 -0.33
C THR A 318 11.06 11.64 -0.26
N GLU A 319 9.76 11.34 -0.23
CA GLU A 319 8.69 12.34 -0.08
C GLU A 319 8.39 12.56 1.41
N ASP A 320 8.24 11.47 2.15
CA ASP A 320 7.94 11.50 3.58
C ASP A 320 8.43 10.21 4.24
N THR A 321 8.58 10.24 5.56
CA THR A 321 8.87 9.05 6.37
C THR A 321 7.62 8.64 7.13
N ILE A 322 7.34 7.35 7.11
CA ILE A 322 6.27 6.73 7.89
C ILE A 322 6.86 6.17 9.17
N SER A 323 6.31 6.58 10.30
CA SER A 323 6.72 6.14 11.62
C SER A 323 5.75 5.12 12.20
N CYS A 324 6.29 4.09 12.83
CA CYS A 324 5.56 3.10 13.60
C CYS A 324 5.46 3.51 15.07
N TRP A 325 4.26 3.47 15.63
CA TRP A 325 3.98 3.85 17.01
C TRP A 325 3.28 2.73 17.75
N HIS A 326 3.82 2.31 18.88
CA HIS A 326 3.32 1.20 19.68
C HIS A 326 2.74 1.63 21.00
N LYS A 327 1.69 0.92 21.41
CA LYS A 327 1.11 1.00 22.76
C LYS A 327 0.61 -0.37 23.17
N LYS A 328 0.98 -0.80 24.38
CA LYS A 328 0.42 -2.00 24.98
C LYS A 328 -0.97 -1.68 25.55
N ILE A 329 -2.01 -2.35 25.09
CA ILE A 329 -3.41 -2.10 25.49
C ILE A 329 -4.15 -3.40 25.88
#